data_5169aeba63128c38bc78ddaec31b88b6
#
_entry.id   5169aeba63128c38bc78ddaec31b88b6
#
_cell.length_a   1.000
_cell.length_b   1.000
_cell.length_c   1.000
_cell.angle_alpha   90.00
_cell.angle_beta   90.00
_cell.angle_gamma   90.00
#
_symmetry.space_group_name_H-M   'P 1'
#
loop_
_entity.id
_entity.type
_entity.pdbx_description
1 polymer ?
#
loop_
_entity_poly.entity_id
_entity_poly.type
_entity_poly.pdbx_seq_one_letter_code
_entity_poly.pdbx_strand_id
1 'polypeptide(L)'
;MKYYSYFPGCSSCRGTGVALGLSTQAITDALELELIELDDWNCCGSTPYVSTDELGSLCIAARNLALAEKTGLDLVTPCTCCYTTLNRANSLLWQYADLKNNVDECLAAAGLEYKGGVRVRHLFEVIYSDVGLKFIESKVINPLSGLRVAAYYGCQLVRPECSFDDPRNPKSLDCLIASLGAEPITFPLKDRCCGSSLVIPELDLALDLIHQLLDSAASHDAQCIVTVCPLCQTNLDAYQDMVKRKFKTRYSLPVLFFTQLIGLALGVEPKALALDKAIVSAQTLLSQFTKVAEPVI
;
A
#
# COMPACT_ATOMS: atom_id res chain seq x y z
N MET A 1 -19.33 -4.16 -11.98
CA MET A 1 -18.56 -3.01 -11.44
C MET A 1 -18.87 -2.88 -9.98
N LYS A 2 -17.85 -2.66 -9.13
CA LYS A 2 -17.98 -2.53 -7.65
C LYS A 2 -17.59 -1.11 -7.24
N TYR A 3 -18.38 -0.50 -6.37
CA TYR A 3 -18.27 0.90 -5.97
C TYR A 3 -17.74 1.01 -4.55
N TYR A 4 -16.77 1.92 -4.34
CA TYR A 4 -16.18 2.20 -3.04
C TYR A 4 -15.93 3.70 -2.88
N SER A 5 -16.06 4.20 -1.66
CA SER A 5 -15.52 5.50 -1.31
C SER A 5 -13.99 5.39 -1.21
N TYR A 6 -13.26 6.31 -1.82
CA TYR A 6 -11.80 6.21 -1.96
C TYR A 6 -11.08 7.30 -1.19
N PHE A 7 -10.21 6.88 -0.29
CA PHE A 7 -9.30 7.75 0.44
C PHE A 7 -7.87 7.55 -0.09
N PRO A 8 -7.39 8.41 -1.00
CA PRO A 8 -6.07 8.23 -1.63
C PRO A 8 -4.92 8.40 -0.63
N GLY A 9 -5.11 9.27 0.38
CA GLY A 9 -4.07 9.65 1.32
C GLY A 9 -3.02 10.60 0.72
N CYS A 10 -2.36 11.37 1.58
CA CYS A 10 -1.43 12.44 1.17
C CYS A 10 -0.24 11.93 0.35
N SER A 11 0.26 10.74 0.64
CA SER A 11 1.42 10.14 -0.04
C SER A 11 1.12 9.83 -1.51
N SER A 12 -0.06 9.29 -1.82
CA SER A 12 -0.45 8.91 -3.18
C SER A 12 -0.80 10.10 -4.07
N CYS A 13 -1.19 11.24 -3.47
CA CYS A 13 -1.56 12.44 -4.23
C CYS A 13 -0.38 13.37 -4.53
N ARG A 14 0.51 13.60 -3.57
CA ARG A 14 1.54 14.66 -3.66
C ARG A 14 2.91 14.26 -3.11
N GLY A 15 3.05 13.03 -2.61
CA GLY A 15 4.26 12.54 -1.96
C GLY A 15 5.03 11.53 -2.79
N THR A 16 5.87 10.77 -2.10
CA THR A 16 6.70 9.70 -2.69
C THR A 16 5.88 8.53 -3.23
N GLY A 17 4.62 8.40 -2.81
CA GLY A 17 3.69 7.37 -3.26
C GLY A 17 2.84 7.75 -4.49
N VAL A 18 3.16 8.82 -5.22
CA VAL A 18 2.41 9.24 -6.44
C VAL A 18 2.29 8.08 -7.44
N ALA A 19 3.32 7.25 -7.57
CA ALA A 19 3.28 6.07 -8.44
C ALA A 19 2.19 5.06 -8.01
N LEU A 20 1.91 4.93 -6.70
CA LEU A 20 0.80 4.11 -6.22
C LEU A 20 -0.55 4.70 -6.65
N GLY A 21 -0.74 6.01 -6.51
CA GLY A 21 -1.98 6.67 -6.94
C GLY A 21 -2.23 6.51 -8.43
N LEU A 22 -1.22 6.81 -9.26
CA LEU A 22 -1.32 6.71 -10.73
C LEU A 22 -1.57 5.26 -11.18
N SER A 23 -0.80 4.30 -10.65
CA SER A 23 -0.99 2.89 -11.00
C SER A 23 -2.31 2.32 -10.49
N THR A 24 -2.84 2.82 -9.35
CA THR A 24 -4.18 2.47 -8.89
C THR A 24 -5.22 2.89 -9.92
N GLN A 25 -5.21 4.15 -10.35
CA GLN A 25 -6.15 4.65 -11.37
C GLN A 25 -6.03 3.87 -12.69
N ALA A 26 -4.80 3.53 -13.09
CA ALA A 26 -4.54 2.84 -14.35
C ALA A 26 -5.10 1.40 -14.42
N ILE A 27 -5.37 0.77 -13.29
CA ILE A 27 -5.88 -0.62 -13.25
C ILE A 27 -7.36 -0.73 -12.89
N THR A 28 -8.01 0.35 -12.43
CA THR A 28 -9.39 0.31 -11.93
C THR A 28 -10.38 -0.18 -12.98
N ASP A 29 -10.31 0.33 -14.20
CA ASP A 29 -11.22 -0.06 -15.29
C ASP A 29 -11.09 -1.54 -15.64
N ALA A 30 -9.84 -2.02 -15.77
CA ALA A 30 -9.56 -3.43 -16.10
C ALA A 30 -10.04 -4.38 -14.99
N LEU A 31 -10.05 -3.92 -13.74
CA LEU A 31 -10.49 -4.67 -12.56
C LEU A 31 -11.98 -4.46 -12.23
N GLU A 32 -12.71 -3.69 -13.04
CA GLU A 32 -14.13 -3.37 -12.85
C GLU A 32 -14.42 -2.74 -11.46
N LEU A 33 -13.50 -1.88 -11.01
CA LEU A 33 -13.60 -1.12 -9.76
C LEU A 33 -13.94 0.34 -10.06
N GLU A 34 -14.88 0.90 -9.29
CA GLU A 34 -15.18 2.33 -9.26
C GLU A 34 -14.75 2.88 -7.91
N LEU A 35 -13.69 3.68 -7.91
CA LEU A 35 -13.14 4.33 -6.71
C LEU A 35 -13.54 5.80 -6.70
N ILE A 36 -14.57 6.13 -5.94
CA ILE A 36 -15.11 7.49 -5.82
C ILE A 36 -14.30 8.23 -4.76
N GLU A 37 -13.44 9.16 -5.17
CA GLU A 37 -12.61 9.92 -4.24
C GLU A 37 -13.47 10.68 -3.23
N LEU A 38 -13.10 10.54 -1.96
CA LEU A 38 -13.76 11.21 -0.85
C LEU A 38 -13.56 12.72 -0.96
N ASP A 39 -14.65 13.48 -0.99
CA ASP A 39 -14.58 14.92 -1.09
C ASP A 39 -14.09 15.55 0.24
N ASP A 40 -13.33 16.63 0.15
CA ASP A 40 -12.81 17.40 1.31
C ASP A 40 -12.05 16.57 2.36
N TRP A 41 -11.39 15.49 1.95
CA TRP A 41 -10.57 14.69 2.86
C TRP A 41 -9.32 15.44 3.33
N ASN A 42 -8.81 15.09 4.50
CA ASN A 42 -7.53 15.55 5.05
C ASN A 42 -6.58 14.37 5.31
N CYS A 43 -5.30 14.64 5.60
CA CYS A 43 -4.35 13.60 6.01
C CYS A 43 -4.93 12.73 7.14
N CYS A 44 -4.67 11.41 7.13
CA CYS A 44 -5.15 10.51 8.17
C CYS A 44 -4.56 10.78 9.56
N GLY A 45 -3.50 11.59 9.67
CA GLY A 45 -2.85 11.90 10.94
C GLY A 45 -1.90 10.82 11.46
N SER A 46 -1.48 9.86 10.62
CA SER A 46 -0.57 8.78 11.04
C SER A 46 0.82 9.28 11.45
N THR A 47 1.52 8.45 12.24
CA THR A 47 2.91 8.56 12.65
C THR A 47 3.18 9.60 13.75
N PRO A 48 3.93 10.71 13.55
CA PRO A 48 4.37 11.52 14.70
C PRO A 48 3.24 12.24 15.42
N TYR A 49 2.14 12.54 14.75
CA TYR A 49 1.03 13.26 15.36
C TYR A 49 0.37 12.47 16.51
N VAL A 50 0.21 11.15 16.34
CA VAL A 50 -0.33 10.26 17.39
C VAL A 50 0.51 10.32 18.67
N SER A 51 1.82 10.51 18.56
CA SER A 51 2.73 10.54 19.71
C SER A 51 2.74 11.89 20.45
N THR A 52 2.28 12.96 19.80
CA THR A 52 2.28 14.33 20.35
C THR A 52 0.91 14.76 20.86
N ASP A 53 -0.14 14.38 20.14
CA ASP A 53 -1.54 14.71 20.45
C ASP A 53 -2.46 13.57 19.98
N GLU A 54 -2.74 12.63 20.88
CA GLU A 54 -3.58 11.48 20.55
C GLU A 54 -5.03 11.88 20.22
N LEU A 55 -5.62 12.79 21.01
CA LEU A 55 -7.00 13.25 20.76
C LEU A 55 -7.12 13.98 19.44
N GLY A 56 -6.21 14.93 19.16
CA GLY A 56 -6.18 15.65 17.90
C GLY A 56 -6.00 14.70 16.70
N SER A 57 -5.14 13.69 16.83
CA SER A 57 -4.96 12.64 15.82
C SER A 57 -6.25 11.86 15.56
N LEU A 58 -7.00 11.52 16.61
CA LEU A 58 -8.29 10.85 16.49
C LEU A 58 -9.36 11.76 15.86
N CYS A 59 -9.41 13.04 16.21
CA CYS A 59 -10.32 14.01 15.58
C CYS A 59 -10.06 14.13 14.07
N ILE A 60 -8.79 14.20 13.68
CA ILE A 60 -8.37 14.25 12.26
C ILE A 60 -8.80 12.98 11.50
N ALA A 61 -8.58 11.81 12.09
CA ALA A 61 -8.99 10.54 11.50
C ALA A 61 -10.52 10.40 11.42
N ALA A 62 -11.22 10.74 12.52
CA ALA A 62 -12.67 10.68 12.62
C ALA A 62 -13.37 11.61 11.64
N ARG A 63 -12.78 12.76 11.31
CA ARG A 63 -13.30 13.66 10.27
C ARG A 63 -13.41 12.95 8.92
N ASN A 64 -12.38 12.22 8.50
CA ASN A 64 -12.42 11.45 7.26
C ASN A 64 -13.44 10.31 7.32
N LEU A 65 -13.59 9.64 8.48
CA LEU A 65 -14.62 8.63 8.69
C LEU A 65 -16.03 9.22 8.60
N ALA A 66 -16.25 10.39 9.17
CA ALA A 66 -17.53 11.09 9.11
C ALA A 66 -17.91 11.51 7.67
N LEU A 67 -16.93 11.93 6.88
CA LEU A 67 -17.13 12.22 5.46
C LEU A 67 -17.47 10.96 4.67
N ALA A 68 -16.73 9.87 4.92
CA ALA A 68 -16.97 8.58 4.27
C ALA A 68 -18.35 8.00 4.63
N GLU A 69 -18.80 8.14 5.87
CA GLU A 69 -20.11 7.65 6.33
C GLU A 69 -21.27 8.23 5.51
N LYS A 70 -21.15 9.49 5.06
CA LYS A 70 -22.16 10.14 4.22
C LYS A 70 -22.35 9.47 2.86
N THR A 71 -21.34 8.74 2.38
CA THR A 71 -21.42 8.05 1.08
C THR A 71 -22.20 6.73 1.15
N GLY A 72 -22.31 6.13 2.33
CA GLY A 72 -22.90 4.81 2.53
C GLY A 72 -22.10 3.64 1.92
N LEU A 73 -20.85 3.89 1.52
CA LEU A 73 -19.95 2.89 0.92
C LEU A 73 -18.80 2.52 1.86
N ASP A 74 -18.20 1.35 1.64
CA ASP A 74 -16.93 0.99 2.29
C ASP A 74 -15.84 2.01 1.90
N LEU A 75 -15.03 2.44 2.86
CA LEU A 75 -13.91 3.35 2.64
C LEU A 75 -12.65 2.55 2.28
N VAL A 76 -12.15 2.74 1.07
CA VAL A 76 -10.95 2.05 0.56
C VAL A 76 -9.76 3.00 0.50
N THR A 77 -8.61 2.54 1.00
CA THR A 77 -7.35 3.29 0.89
C THR A 77 -6.21 2.39 0.40
N PRO A 78 -5.30 2.90 -0.46
CA PRO A 78 -4.16 2.13 -0.95
C PRO A 78 -2.95 2.17 0.00
N CYS A 79 -3.01 2.98 1.05
CA CYS A 79 -1.92 3.19 2.00
C CYS A 79 -2.15 2.42 3.30
N THR A 80 -1.24 1.52 3.63
CA THR A 80 -1.33 0.71 4.85
C THR A 80 -1.35 1.56 6.13
N CYS A 81 -0.59 2.66 6.19
CA CYS A 81 -0.64 3.56 7.35
C CYS A 81 -2.01 4.25 7.49
N CYS A 82 -2.61 4.70 6.39
CA CYS A 82 -3.95 5.27 6.41
C CYS A 82 -4.98 4.22 6.84
N TYR A 83 -4.89 3.00 6.29
CA TYR A 83 -5.73 1.87 6.66
C TYR A 83 -5.69 1.60 8.17
N THR A 84 -4.49 1.47 8.73
CA THR A 84 -4.31 1.19 10.18
C THR A 84 -4.81 2.36 11.04
N THR A 85 -4.50 3.61 10.66
CA THR A 85 -4.89 4.79 11.44
C THR A 85 -6.41 4.96 11.49
N LEU A 86 -7.08 4.83 10.34
CA LEU A 86 -8.53 4.96 10.25
C LEU A 86 -9.25 3.81 10.97
N ASN A 87 -8.77 2.56 10.82
CA ASN A 87 -9.33 1.42 11.56
C ASN A 87 -9.10 1.54 13.08
N ARG A 88 -7.91 2.00 13.52
CA ARG A 88 -7.65 2.26 14.93
C ARG A 88 -8.61 3.30 15.49
N ALA A 89 -8.80 4.42 14.79
CA ALA A 89 -9.75 5.45 15.19
C ALA A 89 -11.16 4.88 15.30
N ASN A 90 -11.59 4.15 14.28
CA ASN A 90 -12.90 3.48 14.25
C ASN A 90 -13.09 2.54 15.46
N SER A 91 -12.12 1.69 15.73
CA SER A 91 -12.14 0.74 16.86
C SER A 91 -12.16 1.44 18.22
N LEU A 92 -11.32 2.47 18.43
CA LEU A 92 -11.25 3.22 19.69
C LEU A 92 -12.55 3.99 19.98
N LEU A 93 -13.13 4.61 18.97
CA LEU A 93 -14.40 5.34 19.10
C LEU A 93 -15.57 4.40 19.38
N TRP A 94 -15.49 3.15 18.94
CA TRP A 94 -16.49 2.13 19.28
C TRP A 94 -16.32 1.59 20.71
N GLN A 95 -15.06 1.44 21.17
CA GLN A 95 -14.75 0.81 22.47
C GLN A 95 -14.86 1.77 23.65
N TYR A 96 -14.56 3.06 23.47
CA TYR A 96 -14.42 4.04 24.56
C TYR A 96 -15.38 5.22 24.40
N ALA A 97 -16.47 5.22 25.18
CA ALA A 97 -17.53 6.24 25.10
C ALA A 97 -17.02 7.66 25.43
N ASP A 98 -16.14 7.81 26.43
CA ASP A 98 -15.60 9.12 26.79
C ASP A 98 -14.74 9.70 25.67
N LEU A 99 -13.95 8.86 25.00
CA LEU A 99 -13.14 9.27 23.87
C LEU A 99 -14.04 9.67 22.68
N LYS A 100 -15.10 8.90 22.45
CA LYS A 100 -16.12 9.21 21.43
C LYS A 100 -16.76 10.58 21.68
N ASN A 101 -17.17 10.88 22.93
CA ASN A 101 -17.78 12.16 23.27
C ASN A 101 -16.83 13.35 22.96
N ASN A 102 -15.56 13.25 23.33
CA ASN A 102 -14.58 14.30 23.05
C ASN A 102 -14.37 14.51 21.54
N VAL A 103 -14.34 13.42 20.76
CA VAL A 103 -14.23 13.49 19.30
C VAL A 103 -15.50 14.04 18.67
N ASP A 104 -16.69 13.69 19.19
CA ASP A 104 -17.97 14.21 18.71
C ASP A 104 -18.08 15.73 18.90
N GLU A 105 -17.56 16.28 20.01
CA GLU A 105 -17.49 17.73 20.22
C GLU A 105 -16.61 18.40 19.14
N CYS A 106 -15.46 17.81 18.82
CA CYS A 106 -14.59 18.29 17.75
C CYS A 106 -15.27 18.23 16.36
N LEU A 107 -15.98 17.15 16.07
CA LEU A 107 -16.70 16.98 14.81
C LEU A 107 -17.87 17.95 14.69
N ALA A 108 -18.62 18.15 15.77
CA ALA A 108 -19.75 19.09 15.82
C ALA A 108 -19.30 20.53 15.51
N ALA A 109 -18.12 20.95 15.97
CA ALA A 109 -17.55 22.26 15.64
C ALA A 109 -17.28 22.43 14.14
N ALA A 110 -17.09 21.33 13.41
CA ALA A 110 -16.93 21.30 11.94
C ALA A 110 -18.24 20.99 11.20
N GLY A 111 -19.39 20.90 11.89
CA GLY A 111 -20.69 20.53 11.31
C GLY A 111 -20.74 19.08 10.84
N LEU A 112 -19.98 18.21 11.48
CA LEU A 112 -19.90 16.77 11.16
C LEU A 112 -20.41 15.92 12.32
N GLU A 113 -20.85 14.72 11.99
CA GLU A 113 -21.23 13.65 12.93
C GLU A 113 -20.67 12.34 12.42
N TYR A 114 -20.20 11.47 13.32
CA TYR A 114 -19.76 10.11 13.00
C TYR A 114 -20.47 9.10 13.90
N LYS A 115 -21.21 8.16 13.29
CA LYS A 115 -22.01 7.13 13.98
C LYS A 115 -21.29 5.78 14.13
N GLY A 116 -20.16 5.59 13.43
CA GLY A 116 -19.40 4.34 13.49
C GLY A 116 -19.76 3.32 12.42
N GLY A 117 -20.46 3.74 11.35
CA GLY A 117 -20.97 2.84 10.31
C GLY A 117 -19.99 2.51 9.17
N VAL A 118 -18.79 3.09 9.16
CA VAL A 118 -17.87 2.94 8.04
C VAL A 118 -16.95 1.72 8.22
N ARG A 119 -16.95 0.83 7.23
CA ARG A 119 -15.94 -0.21 7.11
C ARG A 119 -14.75 0.34 6.32
N VAL A 120 -13.57 0.37 6.95
CA VAL A 120 -12.32 0.80 6.30
C VAL A 120 -11.58 -0.43 5.80
N ARG A 121 -11.20 -0.40 4.50
CA ARG A 121 -10.55 -1.52 3.82
C ARG A 121 -9.28 -1.08 3.12
N HIS A 122 -8.30 -1.97 3.06
CA HIS A 122 -7.13 -1.74 2.21
C HIS A 122 -7.46 -2.07 0.74
N LEU A 123 -6.97 -1.27 -0.22
CA LEU A 123 -7.19 -1.54 -1.64
C LEU A 123 -6.74 -2.95 -2.05
N PHE A 124 -5.63 -3.42 -1.48
CA PHE A 124 -5.14 -4.77 -1.71
C PHE A 124 -6.15 -5.84 -1.24
N GLU A 125 -6.78 -5.65 -0.06
CA GLU A 125 -7.85 -6.53 0.43
C GLU A 125 -9.01 -6.59 -0.56
N VAL A 126 -9.47 -5.44 -1.08
CA VAL A 126 -10.56 -5.36 -2.06
C VAL A 126 -10.19 -6.10 -3.34
N ILE A 127 -8.97 -5.90 -3.86
CA ILE A 127 -8.50 -6.58 -5.07
C ILE A 127 -8.38 -8.10 -4.83
N TYR A 128 -7.85 -8.52 -3.68
CA TYR A 128 -7.69 -9.94 -3.37
C TYR A 128 -9.02 -10.66 -3.13
N SER A 129 -9.91 -10.05 -2.32
CA SER A 129 -11.13 -10.72 -1.83
C SER A 129 -12.34 -10.49 -2.74
N ASP A 130 -12.53 -9.25 -3.22
CA ASP A 130 -13.76 -8.88 -3.93
C ASP A 130 -13.61 -9.00 -5.46
N VAL A 131 -12.48 -8.55 -6.02
CA VAL A 131 -12.18 -8.81 -7.44
C VAL A 131 -11.86 -10.28 -7.63
N GLY A 132 -10.93 -10.80 -6.84
CA GLY A 132 -10.55 -12.20 -6.80
C GLY A 132 -9.47 -12.57 -7.82
N LEU A 133 -8.55 -13.44 -7.39
CA LEU A 133 -7.37 -13.81 -8.17
C LEU A 133 -7.72 -14.46 -9.52
N LYS A 134 -8.77 -15.30 -9.58
CA LYS A 134 -9.20 -15.94 -10.84
C LYS A 134 -9.65 -14.93 -11.90
N PHE A 135 -10.31 -13.85 -11.48
CA PHE A 135 -10.71 -12.80 -12.39
C PHE A 135 -9.47 -12.04 -12.91
N ILE A 136 -8.54 -11.70 -12.01
CA ILE A 136 -7.28 -11.04 -12.38
C ILE A 136 -6.49 -11.91 -13.36
N GLU A 137 -6.32 -13.20 -13.05
CA GLU A 137 -5.63 -14.17 -13.91
C GLU A 137 -6.25 -14.23 -15.32
N SER A 138 -7.59 -14.20 -15.44
CA SER A 138 -8.29 -14.20 -16.72
C SER A 138 -8.06 -12.93 -17.56
N LYS A 139 -7.60 -11.84 -16.93
CA LYS A 139 -7.31 -10.55 -17.59
C LYS A 139 -5.82 -10.38 -17.91
N VAL A 140 -4.96 -11.31 -17.51
CA VAL A 140 -3.51 -11.23 -17.78
C VAL A 140 -3.25 -11.34 -19.27
N ILE A 141 -2.62 -10.30 -19.83
CA ILE A 141 -2.21 -10.21 -21.24
C ILE A 141 -0.72 -10.54 -21.36
N ASN A 142 0.09 -10.05 -20.43
CA ASN A 142 1.54 -10.22 -20.38
C ASN A 142 1.92 -11.00 -19.11
N PRO A 143 1.92 -12.35 -19.13
CA PRO A 143 2.37 -13.13 -17.98
C PRO A 143 3.80 -12.76 -17.58
N LEU A 144 4.05 -12.52 -16.30
CA LEU A 144 5.35 -12.10 -15.79
C LEU A 144 6.29 -13.30 -15.53
N SER A 145 6.29 -14.26 -16.45
CA SER A 145 6.99 -15.53 -16.31
C SER A 145 8.50 -15.36 -16.16
N GLY A 146 9.06 -15.99 -15.13
CA GLY A 146 10.49 -15.89 -14.80
C GLY A 146 10.87 -14.66 -13.97
N LEU A 147 9.93 -13.78 -13.62
CA LEU A 147 10.17 -12.69 -12.68
C LEU A 147 10.07 -13.20 -11.23
N ARG A 148 11.19 -13.23 -10.52
CA ARG A 148 11.26 -13.62 -9.10
C ARG A 148 11.03 -12.42 -8.19
N VAL A 149 9.98 -12.48 -7.40
CA VAL A 149 9.44 -11.34 -6.63
C VAL A 149 9.42 -11.63 -5.15
N ALA A 150 10.00 -10.74 -4.33
CA ALA A 150 9.83 -10.75 -2.89
C ALA A 150 8.51 -10.03 -2.51
N ALA A 151 7.55 -10.78 -1.98
CA ALA A 151 6.29 -10.24 -1.49
C ALA A 151 6.48 -9.56 -0.13
N TYR A 152 6.41 -8.22 -0.08
CA TYR A 152 6.60 -7.48 1.15
C TYR A 152 5.30 -6.83 1.65
N TYR A 153 4.71 -7.43 2.67
CA TYR A 153 3.48 -6.99 3.33
C TYR A 153 3.69 -5.80 4.26
N GLY A 154 4.89 -5.70 4.84
CA GLY A 154 5.14 -4.77 5.93
C GLY A 154 4.41 -5.16 7.21
N CYS A 155 4.55 -4.34 8.25
CA CYS A 155 4.07 -4.70 9.59
C CYS A 155 2.57 -4.41 9.83
N GLN A 156 1.97 -3.45 9.12
CA GLN A 156 0.64 -2.93 9.46
C GLN A 156 -0.50 -3.48 8.59
N LEU A 157 -0.23 -4.12 7.46
CA LEU A 157 -1.29 -4.68 6.62
C LEU A 157 -2.03 -5.83 7.31
N VAL A 158 -1.25 -6.66 8.02
CA VAL A 158 -1.74 -7.91 8.63
C VAL A 158 -1.83 -7.84 10.16
N ARG A 159 -1.46 -6.71 10.77
CA ARG A 159 -1.49 -6.51 12.23
C ARG A 159 -1.96 -5.10 12.59
N PRO A 160 -2.65 -4.89 13.74
CA PRO A 160 -2.97 -5.89 14.77
C PRO A 160 -4.04 -6.91 14.36
N GLU A 161 -4.90 -6.56 13.40
CA GLU A 161 -6.00 -7.40 12.93
C GLU A 161 -5.97 -7.53 11.40
N CYS A 162 -6.25 -8.73 10.91
CA CYS A 162 -6.39 -9.01 9.50
C CYS A 162 -7.53 -10.00 9.28
N SER A 163 -8.51 -9.61 8.47
CA SER A 163 -9.69 -10.42 8.19
C SER A 163 -9.55 -11.29 6.91
N PHE A 164 -8.53 -11.03 6.09
CA PHE A 164 -8.39 -11.63 4.76
C PHE A 164 -7.12 -12.48 4.56
N ASP A 165 -6.20 -12.48 5.55
CA ASP A 165 -4.95 -13.24 5.48
C ASP A 165 -4.49 -13.69 6.88
N ASP A 166 -3.53 -14.61 6.98
CA ASP A 166 -2.94 -15.03 8.24
C ASP A 166 -1.93 -13.98 8.76
N PRO A 167 -2.16 -13.36 9.94
CA PRO A 167 -1.25 -12.35 10.47
C PRO A 167 0.14 -12.87 10.85
N ARG A 168 0.33 -14.21 10.94
CA ARG A 168 1.62 -14.84 11.27
C ARG A 168 2.39 -15.32 10.05
N ASN A 169 1.66 -15.69 8.98
CA ASN A 169 2.25 -16.18 7.74
C ASN A 169 1.38 -15.77 6.55
N PRO A 170 1.32 -14.47 6.23
CA PRO A 170 0.48 -13.97 5.15
C PRO A 170 0.92 -14.57 3.80
N LYS A 171 -0.07 -14.86 2.94
CA LYS A 171 0.14 -15.46 1.61
C LYS A 171 -0.62 -14.76 0.50
N SER A 172 -1.49 -13.81 0.81
CA SER A 172 -2.35 -13.17 -0.18
C SER A 172 -1.57 -12.44 -1.28
N LEU A 173 -0.48 -11.73 -0.93
CA LEU A 173 0.38 -11.05 -1.91
C LEU A 173 1.22 -12.04 -2.71
N ASP A 174 1.72 -13.12 -2.08
CA ASP A 174 2.38 -14.21 -2.78
C ASP A 174 1.42 -14.85 -3.81
N CYS A 175 0.17 -15.11 -3.43
CA CYS A 175 -0.86 -15.66 -4.33
C CYS A 175 -1.20 -14.69 -5.48
N LEU A 176 -1.28 -13.38 -5.21
CA LEU A 176 -1.47 -12.38 -6.26
C LEU A 176 -0.30 -12.42 -7.25
N ILE A 177 0.94 -12.40 -6.78
CA ILE A 177 2.15 -12.45 -7.62
C ILE A 177 2.10 -13.68 -8.53
N ALA A 178 1.76 -14.85 -7.96
CA ALA A 178 1.64 -16.09 -8.73
C ALA A 178 0.52 -16.02 -9.79
N SER A 179 -0.63 -15.42 -9.48
CA SER A 179 -1.73 -15.26 -10.44
C SER A 179 -1.40 -14.36 -11.63
N LEU A 180 -0.37 -13.50 -11.50
CA LEU A 180 0.17 -12.67 -12.57
C LEU A 180 1.23 -13.38 -13.42
N GLY A 181 1.52 -14.65 -13.12
CA GLY A 181 2.54 -15.47 -13.81
C GLY A 181 3.96 -15.26 -13.29
N ALA A 182 4.19 -14.43 -12.27
CA ALA A 182 5.48 -14.25 -11.63
C ALA A 182 5.73 -15.32 -10.55
N GLU A 183 6.98 -15.44 -10.11
CA GLU A 183 7.41 -16.39 -9.09
C GLU A 183 7.60 -15.68 -7.74
N PRO A 184 6.69 -15.87 -6.77
CA PRO A 184 6.91 -15.37 -5.42
C PRO A 184 8.02 -16.19 -4.75
N ILE A 185 9.08 -15.53 -4.32
CA ILE A 185 10.18 -16.20 -3.62
C ILE A 185 9.86 -16.40 -2.14
N THR A 186 10.57 -17.33 -1.49
CA THR A 186 10.56 -17.42 -0.03
C THR A 186 11.18 -16.16 0.56
N PHE A 187 10.40 -15.39 1.33
CA PHE A 187 10.87 -14.14 1.95
C PHE A 187 10.52 -14.13 3.45
N PRO A 188 11.44 -14.61 4.32
CA PRO A 188 11.16 -14.79 5.75
C PRO A 188 10.84 -13.52 6.50
N LEU A 189 11.28 -12.35 6.00
CA LEU A 189 11.07 -11.04 6.63
C LEU A 189 9.90 -10.25 6.04
N LYS A 190 9.02 -10.89 5.29
CA LYS A 190 7.94 -10.25 4.52
C LYS A 190 6.95 -9.41 5.35
N ASP A 191 6.85 -9.67 6.65
CA ASP A 191 5.94 -9.00 7.59
C ASP A 191 6.68 -8.15 8.65
N ARG A 192 7.99 -7.96 8.52
CA ARG A 192 8.79 -7.15 9.43
C ARG A 192 8.68 -5.67 9.11
N CYS A 193 9.00 -4.82 10.09
CA CYS A 193 8.97 -3.37 9.91
C CYS A 193 10.14 -2.88 9.05
N CYS A 194 9.87 -1.98 8.11
CA CYS A 194 10.91 -1.31 7.32
C CYS A 194 11.61 -0.14 8.05
N GLY A 195 11.16 0.21 9.25
CA GLY A 195 11.73 1.32 10.01
C GLY A 195 11.34 2.72 9.52
N SER A 196 10.27 2.90 8.73
CA SER A 196 9.95 4.20 8.13
C SER A 196 9.71 5.32 9.15
N SER A 197 9.15 5.01 10.32
CA SER A 197 8.95 5.98 11.41
C SER A 197 10.26 6.32 12.14
N LEU A 198 11.32 5.55 11.96
CA LEU A 198 12.63 5.73 12.60
C LEU A 198 13.60 6.55 11.76
N VAL A 199 13.32 6.76 10.48
CA VAL A 199 14.25 7.42 9.56
C VAL A 199 14.67 8.83 10.03
N ILE A 200 13.77 9.56 10.69
CA ILE A 200 14.08 10.90 11.21
C ILE A 200 14.74 10.83 12.61
N PRO A 201 14.16 10.14 13.61
CA PRO A 201 14.74 10.15 14.96
C PRO A 201 15.96 9.22 15.09
N GLU A 202 16.03 8.09 14.36
CA GLU A 202 17.02 7.03 14.57
C GLU A 202 17.46 6.41 13.23
N LEU A 203 18.11 7.22 12.38
CA LEU A 203 18.48 6.84 11.02
C LEU A 203 19.32 5.56 10.97
N ASP A 204 20.28 5.39 11.86
CA ASP A 204 21.15 4.22 11.88
C ASP A 204 20.37 2.93 12.12
N LEU A 205 19.41 2.94 13.04
CA LEU A 205 18.52 1.81 13.27
C LEU A 205 17.59 1.56 12.08
N ALA A 206 17.08 2.61 11.45
CA ALA A 206 16.29 2.48 10.23
C ALA A 206 17.09 1.81 9.10
N LEU A 207 18.36 2.22 8.91
CA LEU A 207 19.23 1.60 7.90
C LEU A 207 19.53 0.13 8.20
N ASP A 208 19.66 -0.26 9.47
CA ASP A 208 19.84 -1.66 9.87
C ASP A 208 18.61 -2.50 9.51
N LEU A 209 17.39 -1.98 9.74
CA LEU A 209 16.15 -2.67 9.37
C LEU A 209 15.99 -2.78 7.86
N ILE A 210 16.27 -1.70 7.12
CA ILE A 210 16.22 -1.70 5.65
C ILE A 210 17.23 -2.70 5.09
N HIS A 211 18.46 -2.71 5.62
CA HIS A 211 19.50 -3.66 5.21
C HIS A 211 19.04 -5.11 5.37
N GLN A 212 18.50 -5.47 6.55
CA GLN A 212 18.02 -6.83 6.81
C GLN A 212 16.97 -7.27 5.78
N LEU A 213 16.04 -6.39 5.42
CA LEU A 213 15.01 -6.68 4.43
C LEU A 213 15.59 -6.85 3.02
N LEU A 214 16.43 -5.93 2.59
CA LEU A 214 17.07 -5.98 1.26
C LEU A 214 18.00 -7.17 1.13
N ASP A 215 18.80 -7.46 2.15
CA ASP A 215 19.73 -8.59 2.19
C ASP A 215 18.99 -9.92 2.15
N SER A 216 17.92 -10.03 2.95
CA SER A 216 17.07 -11.23 2.93
C SER A 216 16.42 -11.45 1.55
N ALA A 217 15.90 -10.40 0.90
CA ALA A 217 15.34 -10.52 -0.44
C ALA A 217 16.41 -10.93 -1.47
N ALA A 218 17.58 -10.28 -1.44
CA ALA A 218 18.70 -10.56 -2.35
C ALA A 218 19.25 -11.97 -2.15
N SER A 219 19.42 -12.43 -0.92
CA SER A 219 19.94 -13.78 -0.61
C SER A 219 18.99 -14.92 -1.00
N HIS A 220 17.73 -14.61 -1.25
CA HIS A 220 16.73 -15.54 -1.80
C HIS A 220 16.44 -15.30 -3.28
N ASP A 221 17.37 -14.67 -4.00
CA ASP A 221 17.32 -14.45 -5.45
C ASP A 221 16.15 -13.59 -5.95
N ALA A 222 15.65 -12.67 -5.14
CA ALA A 222 14.67 -11.70 -5.61
C ALA A 222 15.26 -10.80 -6.70
N GLN A 223 14.50 -10.55 -7.75
CA GLN A 223 14.82 -9.57 -8.78
C GLN A 223 14.19 -8.20 -8.50
N CYS A 224 13.09 -8.20 -7.74
CA CYS A 224 12.44 -7.00 -7.23
C CYS A 224 11.67 -7.31 -5.94
N ILE A 225 11.28 -6.25 -5.24
CA ILE A 225 10.37 -6.32 -4.10
C ILE A 225 9.04 -5.69 -4.52
N VAL A 226 7.93 -6.32 -4.14
CA VAL A 226 6.58 -5.75 -4.32
C VAL A 226 5.97 -5.47 -2.97
N THR A 227 5.46 -4.24 -2.79
CA THR A 227 4.87 -3.80 -1.52
C THR A 227 3.51 -3.15 -1.72
N VAL A 228 2.77 -3.03 -0.61
CA VAL A 228 1.41 -2.48 -0.52
C VAL A 228 1.35 -1.13 0.22
N CYS A 229 2.51 -0.60 0.63
CA CYS A 229 2.58 0.61 1.46
C CYS A 229 3.54 1.65 0.86
N PRO A 230 3.11 2.91 0.66
CA PRO A 230 3.98 3.95 0.10
C PRO A 230 5.17 4.28 0.99
N LEU A 231 5.03 4.25 2.32
CA LEU A 231 6.14 4.49 3.23
C LEU A 231 7.17 3.36 3.19
N CYS A 232 6.72 2.11 3.03
CA CYS A 232 7.62 0.97 2.87
C CYS A 232 8.37 1.04 1.54
N GLN A 233 7.67 1.38 0.45
CA GLN A 233 8.29 1.54 -0.85
C GLN A 233 9.37 2.62 -0.80
N THR A 234 9.04 3.81 -0.30
CA THR A 234 10.00 4.92 -0.16
C THR A 234 11.22 4.51 0.66
N ASN A 235 11.01 3.82 1.78
CA ASN A 235 12.11 3.42 2.65
C ASN A 235 13.04 2.42 1.98
N LEU A 236 12.48 1.39 1.35
CA LEU A 236 13.27 0.34 0.70
C LEU A 236 13.90 0.81 -0.62
N ASP A 237 13.34 1.83 -1.27
CA ASP A 237 13.84 2.37 -2.53
C ASP A 237 14.90 3.46 -2.31
N ALA A 238 14.58 4.48 -1.51
CA ALA A 238 15.39 5.69 -1.38
C ALA A 238 16.68 5.49 -0.58
N TYR A 239 16.70 4.58 0.38
CA TYR A 239 17.83 4.41 1.28
C TYR A 239 18.83 3.33 0.85
N GLN A 240 18.66 2.68 -0.32
CA GLN A 240 19.56 1.63 -0.79
C GLN A 240 21.01 2.09 -0.92
N ASP A 241 21.25 3.31 -1.40
CA ASP A 241 22.61 3.84 -1.52
C ASP A 241 23.28 4.10 -0.16
N MET A 242 22.53 4.51 0.84
CA MET A 242 23.04 4.66 2.21
C MET A 242 23.35 3.29 2.82
N VAL A 243 22.47 2.30 2.63
CA VAL A 243 22.69 0.91 3.03
C VAL A 243 23.94 0.33 2.36
N LYS A 244 24.11 0.50 1.03
CA LYS A 244 25.30 0.06 0.30
C LYS A 244 26.60 0.63 0.89
N ARG A 245 26.61 1.90 1.24
CA ARG A 245 27.79 2.56 1.85
C ARG A 245 28.08 2.04 3.25
N LYS A 246 27.05 1.91 4.10
CA LYS A 246 27.18 1.48 5.50
C LYS A 246 27.59 0.01 5.60
N PHE A 247 26.94 -0.88 4.85
CA PHE A 247 27.12 -2.34 4.95
C PHE A 247 27.99 -2.95 3.85
N LYS A 248 28.50 -2.12 2.90
CA LYS A 248 29.35 -2.55 1.77
C LYS A 248 28.69 -3.61 0.89
N THR A 249 27.38 -3.54 0.73
CA THR A 249 26.60 -4.45 -0.12
C THR A 249 26.62 -4.00 -1.58
N ARG A 250 26.27 -4.91 -2.51
CA ARG A 250 26.29 -4.64 -3.96
C ARG A 250 24.93 -4.80 -4.64
N TYR A 251 23.92 -5.32 -3.94
CA TYR A 251 22.59 -5.49 -4.52
C TYR A 251 21.90 -4.14 -4.77
N SER A 252 21.01 -4.13 -5.74
CA SER A 252 20.13 -3.01 -6.08
C SER A 252 18.82 -3.62 -6.53
N LEU A 253 17.81 -3.55 -5.67
CA LEU A 253 16.52 -4.20 -5.89
C LEU A 253 15.45 -3.13 -6.18
N PRO A 254 14.87 -3.09 -7.38
CA PRO A 254 13.69 -2.26 -7.62
C PRO A 254 12.56 -2.60 -6.65
N VAL A 255 11.86 -1.56 -6.16
CA VAL A 255 10.74 -1.72 -5.23
C VAL A 255 9.47 -1.19 -5.88
N LEU A 256 8.56 -2.09 -6.23
CA LEU A 256 7.33 -1.80 -6.96
C LEU A 256 6.12 -1.83 -6.03
N PHE A 257 5.08 -1.11 -6.42
CA PHE A 257 3.76 -1.30 -5.85
C PHE A 257 3.04 -2.48 -6.49
N PHE A 258 2.19 -3.16 -5.71
CA PHE A 258 1.36 -4.26 -6.21
C PHE A 258 0.48 -3.84 -7.40
N THR A 259 0.00 -2.60 -7.42
CA THR A 259 -0.78 -2.02 -8.53
C THR A 259 0.04 -1.88 -9.80
N GLN A 260 1.33 -1.53 -9.70
CA GLN A 260 2.23 -1.50 -10.84
C GLN A 260 2.45 -2.90 -11.42
N LEU A 261 2.63 -3.91 -10.56
CA LEU A 261 2.81 -5.29 -11.00
C LEU A 261 1.55 -5.82 -11.70
N ILE A 262 0.36 -5.56 -11.12
CA ILE A 262 -0.91 -5.90 -11.77
C ILE A 262 -0.99 -5.23 -13.14
N GLY A 263 -0.77 -3.92 -13.22
CA GLY A 263 -0.86 -3.18 -14.47
C GLY A 263 0.06 -3.69 -15.56
N LEU A 264 1.31 -4.08 -15.21
CA LEU A 264 2.24 -4.71 -16.15
C LEU A 264 1.67 -6.02 -16.72
N ALA A 265 1.13 -6.89 -15.86
CA ALA A 265 0.54 -8.15 -16.29
C ALA A 265 -0.73 -7.96 -17.14
N LEU A 266 -1.49 -6.90 -16.86
CA LEU A 266 -2.69 -6.53 -17.64
C LEU A 266 -2.36 -5.76 -18.93
N GLY A 267 -1.09 -5.53 -19.24
CA GLY A 267 -0.66 -4.83 -20.46
C GLY A 267 -0.89 -3.32 -20.42
N VAL A 268 -1.02 -2.72 -19.25
CA VAL A 268 -1.12 -1.27 -19.09
C VAL A 268 0.21 -0.61 -19.47
N GLU A 269 0.14 0.51 -20.18
CA GLU A 269 1.30 1.29 -20.60
C GLU A 269 2.21 1.64 -19.41
N PRO A 270 3.55 1.40 -19.49
CA PRO A 270 4.49 1.65 -18.39
C PRO A 270 4.47 3.08 -17.85
N LYS A 271 4.18 4.04 -18.71
CA LYS A 271 4.08 5.45 -18.33
C LYS A 271 2.86 5.71 -17.42
N ALA A 272 1.73 5.06 -17.68
CA ALA A 272 0.54 5.16 -16.83
C ALA A 272 0.77 4.52 -15.46
N LEU A 273 1.66 3.52 -15.38
CA LEU A 273 2.08 2.87 -14.14
C LEU A 273 3.14 3.66 -13.36
N ALA A 274 3.64 4.77 -13.91
CA ALA A 274 4.66 5.62 -13.30
C ALA A 274 5.92 4.84 -12.82
N LEU A 275 6.38 3.87 -13.61
CA LEU A 275 7.56 3.04 -13.31
C LEU A 275 8.87 3.84 -13.29
N ASP A 276 8.88 5.00 -13.92
CA ASP A 276 9.99 5.96 -13.97
C ASP A 276 10.18 6.75 -12.65
N LYS A 277 9.24 6.66 -11.71
CA LYS A 277 9.29 7.38 -10.43
C LYS A 277 10.13 6.70 -9.36
N ALA A 278 10.50 5.43 -9.54
CA ALA A 278 11.36 4.72 -8.61
C ALA A 278 12.81 5.25 -8.68
N ILE A 279 13.47 5.34 -7.53
CA ILE A 279 14.88 5.75 -7.44
C ILE A 279 15.78 4.63 -7.94
N VAL A 280 15.51 3.40 -7.52
CA VAL A 280 16.14 2.22 -8.08
C VAL A 280 15.37 1.78 -9.31
N SER A 281 15.92 2.04 -10.49
CA SER A 281 15.23 1.79 -11.75
C SER A 281 14.87 0.32 -11.95
N ALA A 282 13.61 0.07 -12.25
CA ALA A 282 13.12 -1.23 -12.68
C ALA A 282 13.16 -1.42 -14.20
N GLN A 283 13.55 -0.40 -14.97
CA GLN A 283 13.39 -0.34 -16.42
C GLN A 283 14.08 -1.51 -17.15
N THR A 284 15.32 -1.83 -16.79
CA THR A 284 16.06 -2.93 -17.41
C THR A 284 15.41 -4.29 -17.09
N LEU A 285 14.95 -4.48 -15.85
CA LEU A 285 14.29 -5.71 -15.42
C LEU A 285 12.96 -5.90 -16.15
N LEU A 286 12.18 -4.83 -16.28
CA LEU A 286 10.82 -4.90 -16.79
C LEU A 286 10.72 -4.74 -18.31
N SER A 287 11.81 -4.40 -18.99
CA SER A 287 11.81 -4.21 -20.46
C SER A 287 11.32 -5.44 -21.25
N GLN A 288 11.52 -6.63 -20.71
CA GLN A 288 11.04 -7.88 -21.33
C GLN A 288 9.50 -8.06 -21.19
N PHE A 289 8.84 -7.38 -20.24
CA PHE A 289 7.41 -7.47 -19.97
C PHE A 289 6.64 -6.23 -20.50
N THR A 290 7.35 -5.23 -21.02
CA THR A 290 6.75 -3.98 -21.50
C THR A 290 6.61 -3.92 -23.03
N LYS A 291 6.77 -5.05 -23.71
CA LYS A 291 6.51 -5.11 -25.17
C LYS A 291 5.03 -4.89 -25.39
N VAL A 292 4.67 -3.69 -25.85
CA VAL A 292 3.34 -3.41 -26.38
C VAL A 292 3.09 -4.41 -27.51
N ALA A 293 1.98 -5.15 -27.44
CA ALA A 293 1.56 -5.95 -28.57
C ALA A 293 1.46 -5.01 -29.78
N GLU A 294 2.26 -5.26 -30.83
CA GLU A 294 2.08 -4.53 -32.09
C GLU A 294 0.61 -4.69 -32.52
N PRO A 295 -0.06 -3.61 -32.91
CA PRO A 295 -1.42 -3.73 -33.41
C PRO A 295 -1.40 -4.71 -34.58
N VAL A 296 -2.15 -5.78 -34.47
CA VAL A 296 -2.39 -6.71 -35.58
C VAL A 296 -3.06 -5.87 -36.66
N ILE A 297 -2.30 -5.58 -37.73
CA ILE A 297 -2.78 -4.85 -38.93
C ILE A 297 -3.76 -5.73 -39.71
#